data_d4a45af5f81401d579994169864776a5
#
_entry.id   d4a45af5f81401d579994169864776a5
#
_cell.length_a   1.000
_cell.length_b   1.000
_cell.length_c   1.000
_cell.angle_alpha   90.00
_cell.angle_beta   90.00
_cell.angle_gamma   90.00
#
_symmetry.space_group_name_H-M   'P 1'
#
loop_
_entity.id
_entity.type
_entity.pdbx_description
1 polymer ?
#
loop_
_entity_poly.entity_id
_entity_poly.type
_entity_poly.pdbx_seq_one_letter_code
_entity_poly.pdbx_strand_id
1 'polypeptide(L)'
;MAVRLRWRGLFILAAALVLFSACASATASHTVTETTATAGPVTVTTNLASYTTGDAIGVVVTNSSKTEYYTQDGKSACTVVQLEQFDTKADAWKRVDLCNNGQAIQTLLLAESSSVPYTLAPTSPSDLNAWQAGTYRVSVTYSTQADGVTNPQEAHSAAFVIK
;
A
#
# COMPACT_ATOMS: atom_id res chain seq x y z
N MET A 1 33.35 -63.46 -59.71
CA MET A 1 32.80 -64.06 -58.48
C MET A 1 32.80 -62.98 -57.41
N ALA A 2 31.62 -62.49 -57.06
CA ALA A 2 31.46 -61.36 -56.15
C ALA A 2 30.90 -61.84 -54.85
N VAL A 3 31.61 -61.65 -53.73
CA VAL A 3 31.17 -61.98 -52.39
C VAL A 3 30.67 -60.69 -51.75
N ARG A 4 29.36 -60.67 -51.50
CA ARG A 4 28.72 -59.54 -50.79
C ARG A 4 28.79 -59.79 -49.28
N LEU A 5 29.50 -58.98 -48.57
CA LEU A 5 29.53 -58.91 -47.08
C LEU A 5 28.46 -57.98 -46.57
N ARG A 6 27.43 -58.46 -45.91
CA ARG A 6 26.37 -57.74 -45.26
C ARG A 6 26.82 -57.38 -43.85
N TRP A 7 27.06 -56.09 -43.57
CA TRP A 7 27.25 -55.53 -42.22
C TRP A 7 25.90 -55.13 -41.67
N ARG A 8 25.47 -55.81 -40.62
CA ARG A 8 24.33 -55.44 -39.80
C ARG A 8 24.85 -54.49 -38.70
N GLY A 9 24.56 -53.21 -38.85
CA GLY A 9 24.85 -52.20 -37.83
C GLY A 9 23.91 -52.32 -36.66
N LEU A 10 24.48 -52.55 -35.51
CA LEU A 10 23.80 -52.54 -34.20
C LEU A 10 23.71 -51.11 -33.72
N PHE A 11 22.51 -50.51 -33.76
CA PHE A 11 22.29 -49.20 -33.15
C PHE A 11 22.03 -49.35 -31.66
N ILE A 12 23.01 -49.00 -30.84
CA ILE A 12 22.85 -48.88 -29.40
C ILE A 12 22.29 -47.45 -29.12
N LEU A 13 21.00 -47.40 -28.74
CA LEU A 13 20.33 -46.18 -28.33
C LEU A 13 20.71 -45.94 -26.86
N ALA A 14 21.67 -45.01 -26.62
CA ALA A 14 21.96 -44.52 -25.29
C ALA A 14 20.93 -43.44 -24.91
N ALA A 15 19.96 -43.81 -24.07
CA ALA A 15 19.02 -42.85 -23.50
C ALA A 15 19.70 -42.13 -22.33
N ALA A 16 20.12 -40.86 -22.57
CA ALA A 16 20.60 -39.97 -21.52
C ALA A 16 19.41 -39.41 -20.74
N LEU A 17 19.18 -39.91 -19.52
CA LEU A 17 18.25 -39.32 -18.57
C LEU A 17 18.87 -38.03 -18.01
N VAL A 18 18.43 -36.89 -18.49
CA VAL A 18 18.77 -35.58 -17.90
C VAL A 18 17.80 -35.33 -16.76
N LEU A 19 18.27 -35.55 -15.53
CA LEU A 19 17.55 -35.15 -14.32
C LEU A 19 17.64 -33.65 -14.17
N PHE A 20 16.60 -32.90 -14.58
CA PHE A 20 16.41 -31.50 -14.23
C PHE A 20 16.02 -31.40 -12.75
N SER A 21 17.00 -31.15 -11.89
CA SER A 21 16.73 -30.68 -10.52
C SER A 21 16.17 -29.28 -10.59
N ALA A 22 14.85 -29.15 -10.62
CA ALA A 22 14.16 -27.89 -10.43
C ALA A 22 14.32 -27.47 -8.96
N CYS A 23 15.30 -26.59 -8.67
CA CYS A 23 15.32 -25.82 -7.45
C CYS A 23 14.11 -24.90 -7.46
N ALA A 24 12.99 -25.36 -6.89
CA ALA A 24 11.87 -24.51 -6.56
C ALA A 24 12.32 -23.61 -5.40
N SER A 25 12.77 -22.40 -5.73
CA SER A 25 12.91 -21.33 -4.74
C SER A 25 11.51 -21.04 -4.20
N ALA A 26 11.20 -21.53 -3.02
CA ALA A 26 10.01 -21.18 -2.28
C ALA A 26 10.15 -19.69 -1.90
N THR A 27 9.67 -18.81 -2.77
CA THR A 27 9.44 -17.42 -2.42
C THR A 27 8.33 -17.46 -1.37
N ALA A 28 8.69 -17.25 -0.12
CA ALA A 28 7.71 -17.06 0.95
C ALA A 28 6.90 -15.82 0.58
N SER A 29 5.76 -16.05 -0.07
CA SER A 29 4.74 -15.01 -0.21
C SER A 29 4.25 -14.71 1.20
N HIS A 30 4.78 -13.67 1.82
CA HIS A 30 4.13 -13.06 2.97
C HIS A 30 2.76 -12.60 2.47
N THR A 31 1.75 -13.38 2.77
CA THR A 31 0.37 -12.99 2.56
C THR A 31 0.13 -11.84 3.53
N VAL A 32 0.33 -10.62 3.07
CA VAL A 32 -0.20 -9.45 3.78
C VAL A 32 -1.69 -9.71 3.82
N THR A 33 -2.21 -9.98 5.00
CA THR A 33 -3.66 -10.06 5.22
C THR A 33 -4.21 -8.76 4.68
N GLU A 34 -5.00 -8.82 3.61
CA GLU A 34 -5.66 -7.66 3.05
C GLU A 34 -6.39 -6.96 4.19
N THR A 35 -5.80 -5.86 4.66
CA THR A 35 -6.46 -5.03 5.65
C THR A 35 -7.62 -4.38 4.92
N THR A 36 -8.78 -4.97 5.09
CA THR A 36 -10.04 -4.45 4.54
C THR A 36 -10.20 -3.01 5.01
N ALA A 37 -10.60 -2.12 4.11
CA ALA A 37 -10.95 -0.76 4.47
C ALA A 37 -11.94 -0.77 5.64
N THR A 38 -11.81 0.17 6.56
CA THR A 38 -12.71 0.28 7.71
C THR A 38 -14.13 0.53 7.20
N ALA A 39 -15.06 -0.37 7.54
CA ALA A 39 -16.47 -0.14 7.29
C ALA A 39 -16.99 0.87 8.34
N GLY A 40 -17.53 1.99 7.89
CA GLY A 40 -18.03 3.04 8.77
C GLY A 40 -18.66 4.18 7.99
N PRO A 41 -19.13 5.20 8.69
CA PRO A 41 -19.75 6.37 8.05
C PRO A 41 -18.72 7.20 7.26
N VAL A 42 -17.46 7.19 7.69
CA VAL A 42 -16.35 7.79 6.95
C VAL A 42 -15.48 6.67 6.39
N THR A 43 -15.19 6.76 5.11
CA THR A 43 -14.34 5.79 4.38
C THR A 43 -13.18 6.51 3.71
N VAL A 44 -12.06 5.79 3.58
CA VAL A 44 -10.84 6.27 2.92
C VAL A 44 -10.52 5.33 1.77
N THR A 45 -10.31 5.86 0.58
CA THR A 45 -9.91 5.08 -0.58
C THR A 45 -8.69 5.68 -1.25
N THR A 46 -7.85 4.83 -1.83
CA THR A 46 -6.71 5.25 -2.67
C THR A 46 -7.01 4.96 -4.12
N ASN A 47 -6.44 5.75 -5.02
CA ASN A 47 -6.70 5.63 -6.46
C ASN A 47 -6.01 4.40 -7.10
N LEU A 48 -5.00 3.83 -6.46
CA LEU A 48 -4.28 2.64 -6.93
C LEU A 48 -3.99 1.67 -5.77
N ALA A 49 -3.82 0.39 -6.08
CA ALA A 49 -3.38 -0.64 -5.15
C ALA A 49 -1.84 -0.81 -5.12
N SER A 50 -1.12 -0.17 -6.05
CA SER A 50 0.34 -0.21 -6.12
C SER A 50 0.88 1.09 -6.72
N TYR A 51 1.97 1.58 -6.17
CA TYR A 51 2.67 2.80 -6.56
C TYR A 51 4.16 2.53 -6.73
N THR A 52 4.86 3.43 -7.40
CA THR A 52 6.33 3.52 -7.36
C THR A 52 6.77 4.53 -6.30
N THR A 53 8.06 4.49 -5.93
CA THR A 53 8.59 5.36 -4.86
C THR A 53 8.47 6.86 -5.14
N GLY A 54 8.30 7.27 -6.40
CA GLY A 54 8.14 8.67 -6.81
C GLY A 54 6.69 9.13 -7.02
N ASP A 55 5.72 8.22 -6.95
CA ASP A 55 4.34 8.54 -7.28
C ASP A 55 3.64 9.34 -6.18
N ALA A 56 2.74 10.22 -6.58
CA ALA A 56 1.77 10.82 -5.68
C ALA A 56 0.61 9.85 -5.43
N ILE A 57 0.18 9.74 -4.17
CA ILE A 57 -0.92 8.88 -3.75
C ILE A 57 -2.20 9.73 -3.71
N GLY A 58 -3.12 9.46 -4.62
CA GLY A 58 -4.45 10.08 -4.61
C GLY A 58 -5.32 9.38 -3.56
N VAL A 59 -5.95 10.18 -2.70
CA VAL A 59 -6.80 9.70 -1.61
C VAL A 59 -8.15 10.40 -1.67
N VAL A 60 -9.22 9.66 -1.43
CA VAL A 60 -10.56 10.24 -1.27
C VAL A 60 -11.11 9.86 0.09
N VAL A 61 -11.49 10.86 0.87
CA VAL A 61 -12.21 10.69 2.13
C VAL A 61 -13.69 10.96 1.87
N THR A 62 -14.54 9.98 2.16
CA THR A 62 -16.00 10.08 1.91
C THR A 62 -16.74 9.95 3.23
N ASN A 63 -17.58 10.93 3.54
CA ASN A 63 -18.61 10.82 4.55
C ASN A 63 -19.92 10.40 3.87
N SER A 64 -20.31 9.15 4.05
CA SER A 64 -21.54 8.59 3.46
C SER A 64 -22.79 8.75 4.35
N SER A 65 -22.62 9.35 5.52
CA SER A 65 -23.70 9.53 6.49
C SER A 65 -24.43 10.85 6.33
N LYS A 66 -25.48 11.04 7.13
CA LYS A 66 -26.20 12.31 7.29
C LYS A 66 -25.74 13.12 8.52
N THR A 67 -24.56 12.75 9.05
CA THR A 67 -23.96 13.40 10.21
C THR A 67 -22.71 14.12 9.74
N GLU A 68 -22.53 15.35 10.14
CA GLU A 68 -21.30 16.09 9.95
C GLU A 68 -20.20 15.55 10.85
N TYR A 69 -18.99 15.47 10.30
CA TYR A 69 -17.78 15.13 11.05
C TYR A 69 -16.74 16.23 10.87
N TYR A 70 -15.85 16.28 11.83
CA TYR A 70 -14.76 17.23 11.87
C TYR A 70 -13.44 16.49 11.91
N THR A 71 -12.45 17.00 11.20
CA THR A 71 -11.09 16.48 11.18
C THR A 71 -10.10 17.62 11.30
N GLN A 72 -8.83 17.29 11.55
CA GLN A 72 -7.80 18.32 11.69
C GLN A 72 -6.85 18.29 10.50
N ASP A 73 -6.59 19.45 9.95
CA ASP A 73 -5.56 19.69 8.95
C ASP A 73 -4.39 20.45 9.60
N GLY A 74 -3.25 19.82 9.60
CA GLY A 74 -2.02 20.50 10.00
C GLY A 74 -1.39 21.17 8.80
N LYS A 75 -1.73 22.39 8.52
CA LYS A 75 -1.25 23.21 7.38
C LYS A 75 0.14 22.81 6.87
N SER A 76 0.38 22.89 5.59
CA SER A 76 1.56 22.49 4.82
C SER A 76 1.55 21.01 4.37
N ALA A 77 2.63 20.25 4.54
CA ALA A 77 2.69 18.83 4.19
C ALA A 77 1.85 17.93 5.11
N CYS A 78 1.39 18.47 6.25
CA CYS A 78 0.51 17.80 7.20
C CYS A 78 -0.93 17.96 6.75
N THR A 79 -1.45 16.99 6.08
CA THR A 79 -2.85 16.98 5.63
C THR A 79 -3.74 16.19 6.60
N VAL A 80 -5.03 16.25 6.36
CA VAL A 80 -6.07 15.47 7.04
C VAL A 80 -5.76 13.97 7.02
N VAL A 81 -5.21 13.48 5.91
CA VAL A 81 -4.90 12.07 5.70
C VAL A 81 -3.47 11.77 6.10
N GLN A 82 -3.25 10.64 6.72
CA GLN A 82 -1.96 10.22 7.24
C GLN A 82 -1.53 8.91 6.63
N LEU A 83 -0.26 8.84 6.22
CA LEU A 83 0.33 7.62 5.69
C LEU A 83 0.85 6.76 6.83
N GLU A 84 0.53 5.48 6.80
CA GLU A 84 1.05 4.48 7.72
C GLU A 84 1.75 3.36 6.95
N GLN A 85 2.92 2.95 7.43
CA GLN A 85 3.67 1.82 6.90
C GLN A 85 3.54 0.61 7.82
N PHE A 86 3.38 -0.56 7.24
CA PHE A 86 3.37 -1.81 8.01
C PHE A 86 4.81 -2.23 8.36
N ASP A 87 5.10 -2.30 9.66
CA ASP A 87 6.35 -2.84 10.16
C ASP A 87 6.21 -4.35 10.40
N THR A 88 6.80 -5.13 9.50
CA THR A 88 6.75 -6.60 9.56
C THR A 88 7.45 -7.19 10.79
N LYS A 89 8.38 -6.46 11.43
CA LYS A 89 9.07 -6.92 12.63
C LYS A 89 8.23 -6.73 13.89
N ALA A 90 7.48 -5.62 13.93
CA ALA A 90 6.62 -5.28 15.05
C ALA A 90 5.19 -5.82 14.87
N ASP A 91 4.85 -6.34 13.68
CA ASP A 91 3.49 -6.74 13.27
C ASP A 91 2.48 -5.63 13.53
N ALA A 92 2.84 -4.41 13.15
CA ALA A 92 2.07 -3.21 13.47
C ALA A 92 2.18 -2.13 12.41
N TRP A 93 1.13 -1.31 12.31
CA TRP A 93 1.14 -0.10 11.51
C TRP A 93 1.86 1.02 12.23
N LYS A 94 2.77 1.69 11.55
CA LYS A 94 3.52 2.84 12.02
C LYS A 94 3.25 4.05 11.15
N ARG A 95 2.92 5.17 11.77
CA ARG A 95 2.74 6.44 11.08
C ARG A 95 4.05 6.88 10.42
N VAL A 96 3.96 7.26 9.17
CA VAL A 96 5.05 7.90 8.45
C VAL A 96 4.95 9.40 8.73
N ASP A 97 5.94 9.94 9.45
CA ASP A 97 5.96 11.37 9.76
C ASP A 97 6.28 12.18 8.50
N LEU A 98 5.24 12.75 7.91
CA LEU A 98 5.36 13.69 6.80
C LEU A 98 5.44 15.14 7.29
N CYS A 99 5.31 15.34 8.59
CA CYS A 99 5.16 16.62 9.24
C CYS A 99 6.35 16.96 10.11
N ASN A 100 7.16 17.90 9.70
CA ASN A 100 8.15 18.53 10.57
C ASN A 100 7.50 19.72 11.32
N ASN A 101 7.22 19.49 12.62
CA ASN A 101 7.10 20.49 13.68
C ASN A 101 6.01 21.57 13.59
N GLY A 102 5.08 21.54 14.57
CA GLY A 102 4.45 22.74 15.15
C GLY A 102 3.61 23.62 14.23
N GLN A 103 3.04 23.09 13.17
CA GLN A 103 2.18 23.84 12.27
C GLN A 103 0.83 24.14 12.93
N ALA A 104 0.26 25.27 12.58
CA ALA A 104 -1.08 25.63 13.04
C ALA A 104 -2.09 24.60 12.53
N ILE A 105 -2.86 24.01 13.45
CA ILE A 105 -3.91 23.06 13.14
C ILE A 105 -5.18 23.83 12.79
N GLN A 106 -5.86 23.38 11.73
CA GLN A 106 -7.16 23.88 11.34
C GLN A 106 -8.17 22.74 11.37
N THR A 107 -9.30 22.96 12.02
CA THR A 107 -10.41 22.02 11.94
C THR A 107 -11.12 22.17 10.60
N LEU A 108 -11.37 21.06 9.93
CA LEU A 108 -12.11 20.99 8.68
C LEU A 108 -13.39 20.19 8.87
N LEU A 109 -14.44 20.64 8.19
CA LEU A 109 -15.74 19.98 8.16
C LEU A 109 -15.74 18.93 7.04
N LEU A 110 -16.05 17.69 7.39
CA LEU A 110 -16.47 16.63 6.47
C LEU A 110 -18.01 16.65 6.41
N ALA A 111 -18.56 17.46 5.50
CA ALA A 111 -19.99 17.62 5.37
C ALA A 111 -20.69 16.29 5.12
N GLU A 112 -21.98 16.21 5.46
CA GLU A 112 -22.81 15.05 5.18
C GLU A 112 -22.82 14.70 3.68
N SER A 113 -22.83 13.43 3.36
CA SER A 113 -22.90 12.92 1.98
C SER A 113 -21.85 13.55 1.04
N SER A 114 -20.64 13.83 1.54
CA SER A 114 -19.57 14.51 0.80
C SER A 114 -18.36 13.64 0.59
N SER A 115 -17.57 13.98 -0.43
CA SER A 115 -16.26 13.38 -0.69
C SER A 115 -15.23 14.47 -0.93
N VAL A 116 -14.09 14.34 -0.28
CA VAL A 116 -12.99 15.31 -0.36
C VAL A 116 -11.73 14.60 -0.86
N PRO A 117 -11.15 15.07 -1.98
CA PRO A 117 -9.90 14.50 -2.49
C PRO A 117 -8.69 15.11 -1.77
N TYR A 118 -7.68 14.28 -1.53
CA TYR A 118 -6.37 14.65 -1.02
C TYR A 118 -5.28 14.04 -1.88
N THR A 119 -4.09 14.60 -1.79
CA THR A 119 -2.90 14.05 -2.46
C THR A 119 -1.75 14.01 -1.47
N LEU A 120 -1.18 12.83 -1.29
CA LEU A 120 0.08 12.65 -0.59
C LEU A 120 1.20 12.57 -1.64
N ALA A 121 2.16 13.46 -1.55
CA ALA A 121 3.34 13.44 -2.41
C ALA A 121 4.58 13.14 -1.57
N PRO A 122 5.60 12.48 -2.14
CA PRO A 122 6.88 12.33 -1.47
C PRO A 122 7.49 13.72 -1.36
N THR A 123 7.28 14.37 -0.21
CA THR A 123 7.87 15.67 0.08
C THR A 123 9.13 15.45 0.87
N SER A 124 10.24 15.83 0.33
CA SER A 124 11.47 15.90 1.10
C SER A 124 12.02 17.31 1.11
N PRO A 125 12.31 17.87 2.28
CA PRO A 125 13.26 18.97 2.40
C PRO A 125 14.71 18.51 2.27
N SER A 126 15.01 17.23 2.29
CA SER A 126 16.35 16.66 2.22
C SER A 126 16.36 15.43 1.33
N ASP A 127 16.71 15.57 0.07
CA ASP A 127 17.28 14.61 -0.88
C ASP A 127 16.66 13.19 -1.03
N LEU A 128 15.62 12.85 -0.29
CA LEU A 128 14.92 11.59 -0.37
C LEU A 128 13.46 11.82 -0.82
N ASN A 129 13.29 12.39 -2.01
CA ASN A 129 12.00 12.64 -2.64
C ASN A 129 11.30 11.35 -3.08
N ALA A 130 11.39 10.31 -2.27
CA ALA A 130 10.83 9.02 -2.61
C ALA A 130 10.27 8.33 -1.38
N TRP A 131 9.14 7.64 -1.56
CA TRP A 131 8.63 6.72 -0.57
C TRP A 131 9.60 5.53 -0.41
N GLN A 132 9.68 4.96 0.77
CA GLN A 132 10.34 3.67 0.94
C GLN A 132 9.45 2.56 0.37
N ALA A 133 10.07 1.52 -0.21
CA ALA A 133 9.32 0.33 -0.63
C ALA A 133 8.70 -0.37 0.58
N GLY A 134 7.45 -0.84 0.44
CA GLY A 134 6.76 -1.47 1.56
C GLY A 134 5.25 -1.54 1.37
N THR A 135 4.57 -2.00 2.41
CA THR A 135 3.11 -2.04 2.49
C THR A 135 2.61 -0.85 3.30
N TYR A 136 1.61 -0.17 2.78
CA TYR A 136 1.09 1.07 3.33
C TYR A 136 -0.43 1.05 3.40
N ARG A 137 -0.99 1.91 4.23
CA ARG A 137 -2.38 2.33 4.22
C ARG A 137 -2.46 3.82 4.54
N VAL A 138 -3.61 4.41 4.28
CA VAL A 138 -3.92 5.78 4.67
C VAL A 138 -4.95 5.76 5.78
N SER A 139 -4.77 6.60 6.81
CA SER A 139 -5.74 6.80 7.88
C SER A 139 -6.25 8.24 7.91
N VAL A 140 -7.44 8.43 8.47
CA VAL A 140 -8.02 9.71 8.84
C VAL A 140 -8.64 9.62 10.22
N THR A 141 -8.35 10.59 11.07
CA THR A 141 -8.99 10.77 12.36
C THR A 141 -10.11 11.79 12.24
N TYR A 142 -11.30 11.46 12.72
CA TYR A 142 -12.48 12.33 12.65
C TYR A 142 -13.31 12.23 13.93
N SER A 143 -14.14 13.24 14.17
CA SER A 143 -15.01 13.33 15.35
C SER A 143 -16.34 13.97 14.98
N THR A 144 -17.39 13.72 15.77
CA THR A 144 -18.64 14.49 15.72
C THR A 144 -18.55 15.82 16.45
N GLN A 145 -17.47 16.08 17.18
CA GLN A 145 -17.24 17.32 17.89
C GLN A 145 -16.49 18.32 17.00
N ALA A 146 -16.88 19.58 17.08
CA ALA A 146 -16.32 20.64 16.22
C ALA A 146 -14.81 20.92 16.44
N ASP A 147 -14.23 20.41 17.51
CA ASP A 147 -12.77 20.48 17.73
C ASP A 147 -11.99 19.42 16.93
N GLY A 148 -12.68 18.39 16.39
CA GLY A 148 -12.09 17.32 15.61
C GLY A 148 -11.24 16.32 16.41
N VAL A 149 -11.15 16.46 17.75
CA VAL A 149 -10.28 15.65 18.62
C VAL A 149 -10.99 15.01 19.80
N THR A 150 -12.14 15.53 20.21
CA THR A 150 -12.91 14.91 21.29
C THR A 150 -13.62 13.68 20.76
N ASN A 151 -13.47 12.54 21.46
CA ASN A 151 -13.99 11.22 21.06
C ASN A 151 -13.62 10.84 19.61
N PRO A 152 -12.33 10.81 19.25
CA PRO A 152 -11.91 10.57 17.89
C PRO A 152 -12.24 9.16 17.45
N GLN A 153 -12.62 9.03 16.20
CA GLN A 153 -12.75 7.78 15.46
C GLN A 153 -11.69 7.77 14.36
N GLU A 154 -11.36 6.59 13.87
CA GLU A 154 -10.37 6.43 12.83
C GLU A 154 -10.91 5.56 11.69
N ALA A 155 -10.67 5.98 10.46
CA ALA A 155 -10.94 5.20 9.26
C ALA A 155 -9.64 4.95 8.50
N HIS A 156 -9.54 3.74 7.90
CA HIS A 156 -8.36 3.32 7.15
C HIS A 156 -8.75 2.92 5.74
N SER A 157 -7.85 3.16 4.79
CA SER A 157 -7.95 2.59 3.45
C SER A 157 -7.63 1.09 3.46
N ALA A 158 -7.94 0.40 2.37
CA ALA A 158 -7.30 -0.87 2.07
C ALA A 158 -5.76 -0.67 1.99
N ALA A 159 -5.03 -1.74 2.30
CA ALA A 159 -3.58 -1.71 2.15
C ALA A 159 -3.17 -1.66 0.67
N PHE A 160 -2.06 -0.97 0.38
CA PHE A 160 -1.45 -0.89 -0.94
C PHE A 160 0.06 -1.05 -0.84
N VAL A 161 0.74 -1.25 -1.98
CA VAL A 161 2.18 -1.50 -2.03
C VAL A 161 2.89 -0.35 -2.74
N ILE A 162 4.03 0.09 -2.19
CA ILE A 162 4.99 0.94 -2.87
C ILE A 162 6.22 0.10 -3.23
N LYS A 163 6.64 0.15 -4.51
CA LYS A 163 7.74 -0.68 -5.08
C LYS A 163 8.89 0.18 -5.56
#